data_5fb7e1a31afcd9ed3fc1ab7c68b2e688
#
_entry.id   5fb7e1a31afcd9ed3fc1ab7c68b2e688
#
_cell.length_a   1.000
_cell.length_b   1.000
_cell.length_c   1.000
_cell.angle_alpha   90.00
_cell.angle_beta   90.00
_cell.angle_gamma   90.00
#
_symmetry.space_group_name_H-M   'P 1'
#
loop_
_entity.id
_entity.type
_entity.pdbx_description
1 polymer ?
#
loop_
_entity_poly.entity_id
_entity_poly.type
_entity_poly.pdbx_seq_one_letter_code
_entity_poly.pdbx_strand_id
1 'polypeptide(L)'
;MWAWLLFGAVDFAIRIVALGVVPKRRRASTSTAWLLLIFLWPLLGVPLYIIFGSWWAMGRRLDRDPEASALVNTILAGSATPEPTAHDAPDVDDDAAALMRLTGSLTGFPASSGRVVALHNDTAETFRQMAASIDRATHHVNALYFQTSWDEYTAPFYEALERAKARGVTVRLLVDHHGLRTIPGHKAFRRRLDDMGILWHKMLLFAPLRGHIRRPDLRNHRKILVVDGREAYIGSHNLVAPDYDTPSFQKAGITYDDTSVSLT
;
A
#
# COMPACT_ATOMS: atom_id res chain seq x y z
N MET A 1 -27.52 43.17 -12.19
CA MET A 1 -27.27 42.78 -13.58
C MET A 1 -25.85 42.28 -13.76
N TRP A 2 -24.82 43.03 -13.44
CA TRP A 2 -23.41 42.66 -13.62
C TRP A 2 -22.98 41.39 -12.83
N ALA A 3 -23.49 41.17 -11.64
CA ALA A 3 -23.16 39.98 -10.82
C ALA A 3 -23.62 38.67 -11.48
N TRP A 4 -24.78 38.64 -12.12
CA TRP A 4 -25.29 37.48 -12.84
C TRP A 4 -24.51 37.18 -14.13
N LEU A 5 -24.08 38.24 -14.83
CA LEU A 5 -23.23 38.10 -16.02
C LEU A 5 -21.84 37.53 -15.62
N LEU A 6 -21.25 38.03 -14.55
CA LEU A 6 -19.99 37.55 -14.03
C LEU A 6 -20.09 36.09 -13.59
N PHE A 7 -21.15 35.73 -12.86
CA PHE A 7 -21.39 34.34 -12.43
C PHE A 7 -21.53 33.40 -13.63
N GLY A 8 -22.31 33.78 -14.66
CA GLY A 8 -22.45 33.00 -15.88
C GLY A 8 -21.13 32.83 -16.67
N ALA A 9 -20.32 33.89 -16.72
CA ALA A 9 -19.02 33.83 -17.37
C ALA A 9 -18.04 32.89 -16.64
N VAL A 10 -18.03 32.95 -15.30
CA VAL A 10 -17.19 32.05 -14.48
C VAL A 10 -17.66 30.60 -14.61
N ASP A 11 -18.98 30.33 -14.55
CA ASP A 11 -19.53 29.01 -14.73
C ASP A 11 -19.17 28.42 -16.11
N PHE A 12 -19.33 29.24 -17.16
CA PHE A 12 -18.95 28.83 -18.50
C PHE A 12 -17.46 28.52 -18.62
N ALA A 13 -16.60 29.38 -18.06
CA ALA A 13 -15.15 29.17 -18.06
C ALA A 13 -14.76 27.87 -17.34
N ILE A 14 -15.38 27.57 -16.20
CA ILE A 14 -15.17 26.31 -15.47
C ILE A 14 -15.48 25.10 -16.35
N ARG A 15 -16.59 25.12 -17.08
CA ARG A 15 -17.00 24.01 -17.97
C ARG A 15 -16.03 23.82 -19.13
N ILE A 16 -15.58 24.91 -19.76
CA ILE A 16 -14.58 24.84 -20.84
C ILE A 16 -13.26 24.26 -20.31
N VAL A 17 -12.77 24.73 -19.17
CA VAL A 17 -11.55 24.20 -18.56
C VAL A 17 -11.72 22.70 -18.20
N ALA A 18 -12.89 22.31 -17.69
CA ALA A 18 -13.17 20.92 -17.36
C ALA A 18 -13.09 19.99 -18.59
N LEU A 19 -13.59 20.41 -19.76
CA LEU A 19 -13.46 19.65 -21.02
C LEU A 19 -12.01 19.41 -21.42
N GLY A 20 -11.12 20.36 -21.15
CA GLY A 20 -9.69 20.19 -21.46
C GLY A 20 -8.88 19.43 -20.41
N VAL A 21 -9.34 19.40 -19.16
CA VAL A 21 -8.58 18.83 -18.04
C VAL A 21 -9.05 17.44 -17.64
N VAL A 22 -10.37 17.23 -17.56
CA VAL A 22 -10.96 15.99 -17.03
C VAL A 22 -10.65 14.75 -17.88
N PRO A 23 -10.65 14.79 -19.23
CA PRO A 23 -10.39 13.59 -20.05
C PRO A 23 -8.92 13.14 -20.03
N LYS A 24 -7.98 14.00 -19.64
CA LYS A 24 -6.56 13.68 -19.71
C LYS A 24 -6.20 12.46 -18.87
N ARG A 25 -5.60 11.45 -19.50
CA ARG A 25 -5.07 10.23 -18.87
C ARG A 25 -6.12 9.39 -18.11
N ARG A 26 -7.35 9.31 -18.63
CA ARG A 26 -8.45 8.58 -18.00
C ARG A 26 -9.21 7.71 -18.98
N ARG A 27 -9.92 6.71 -18.43
CA ARG A 27 -10.91 5.95 -19.20
C ARG A 27 -12.08 6.87 -19.57
N ALA A 28 -12.63 6.70 -20.76
CA ALA A 28 -13.74 7.52 -21.26
C ALA A 28 -14.94 7.55 -20.29
N SER A 29 -15.35 6.40 -19.78
CA SER A 29 -16.48 6.29 -18.82
C SER A 29 -16.29 7.14 -17.55
N THR A 30 -15.08 7.12 -16.98
CA THR A 30 -14.75 7.92 -15.79
C THR A 30 -14.74 9.43 -16.12
N SER A 31 -14.23 9.80 -17.29
CA SER A 31 -14.22 11.19 -17.74
C SER A 31 -15.63 11.71 -17.95
N THR A 32 -16.49 10.93 -18.57
CA THR A 32 -17.91 11.27 -18.79
C THR A 32 -18.62 11.49 -17.47
N ALA A 33 -18.45 10.59 -16.48
CA ALA A 33 -19.07 10.73 -15.16
C ALA A 33 -18.65 12.02 -14.45
N TRP A 34 -17.37 12.38 -14.47
CA TRP A 34 -16.89 13.62 -13.89
C TRP A 34 -17.36 14.86 -14.63
N LEU A 35 -17.37 14.83 -15.97
CA LEU A 35 -17.89 15.92 -16.78
C LEU A 35 -19.37 16.15 -16.50
N LEU A 36 -20.19 15.09 -16.47
CA LEU A 36 -21.60 15.20 -16.11
C LEU A 36 -21.81 15.83 -14.74
N LEU A 37 -21.04 15.40 -13.72
CA LEU A 37 -21.16 15.98 -12.38
C LEU A 37 -20.80 17.48 -12.37
N ILE A 38 -19.71 17.89 -13.05
CA ILE A 38 -19.29 19.28 -13.13
C ILE A 38 -20.30 20.12 -13.94
N PHE A 39 -20.85 19.55 -15.01
CA PHE A 39 -21.80 20.28 -15.85
C PHE A 39 -23.18 20.44 -15.19
N LEU A 40 -23.61 19.45 -14.39
CA LEU A 40 -24.90 19.55 -13.67
C LEU A 40 -24.78 20.40 -12.39
N TRP A 41 -23.69 20.21 -11.63
CA TRP A 41 -23.48 20.90 -10.36
C TRP A 41 -22.01 21.36 -10.20
N PRO A 42 -21.60 22.46 -10.85
CA PRO A 42 -20.21 22.89 -10.84
C PRO A 42 -19.66 23.18 -9.42
N LEU A 43 -20.47 23.77 -8.54
CA LEU A 43 -20.09 24.06 -7.15
C LEU A 43 -19.80 22.82 -6.32
N LEU A 44 -20.40 21.68 -6.62
CA LEU A 44 -20.13 20.39 -5.98
C LEU A 44 -19.12 19.57 -6.78
N GLY A 45 -19.29 19.54 -8.10
CA GLY A 45 -18.49 18.70 -8.99
C GLY A 45 -17.02 19.10 -9.03
N VAL A 46 -16.71 20.40 -9.04
CA VAL A 46 -15.32 20.85 -9.08
C VAL A 46 -14.55 20.50 -7.81
N PRO A 47 -15.02 20.78 -6.58
CA PRO A 47 -14.35 20.36 -5.36
C PRO A 47 -14.19 18.83 -5.27
N LEU A 48 -15.23 18.07 -5.58
CA LEU A 48 -15.16 16.61 -5.59
C LEU A 48 -14.16 16.10 -6.63
N TYR A 49 -14.12 16.72 -7.82
CA TYR A 49 -13.14 16.37 -8.83
C TYR A 49 -11.71 16.67 -8.36
N ILE A 50 -11.47 17.80 -7.71
CA ILE A 50 -10.15 18.14 -7.18
C ILE A 50 -9.71 17.13 -6.14
N ILE A 51 -10.59 16.71 -5.23
CA ILE A 51 -10.28 15.80 -4.12
C ILE A 51 -10.13 14.34 -4.61
N PHE A 52 -11.08 13.85 -5.40
CA PHE A 52 -11.16 12.43 -5.78
C PHE A 52 -10.80 12.17 -7.24
N GLY A 53 -11.02 13.15 -8.09
CA GLY A 53 -10.87 13.05 -9.53
C GLY A 53 -9.52 13.52 -10.05
N SER A 54 -8.85 14.44 -9.41
CA SER A 54 -7.65 15.08 -9.96
C SER A 54 -6.43 14.16 -9.91
N TRP A 55 -5.64 14.15 -11.01
CA TRP A 55 -4.34 13.50 -11.01
C TRP A 55 -3.35 14.17 -10.04
N TRP A 56 -3.57 15.41 -9.72
CA TRP A 56 -2.82 16.16 -8.72
C TRP A 56 -2.98 15.56 -7.32
N ALA A 57 -4.18 15.12 -6.97
CA ALA A 57 -4.49 14.48 -5.70
C ALA A 57 -3.88 13.06 -5.58
N MET A 58 -3.45 12.45 -6.69
CA MET A 58 -2.69 11.19 -6.65
C MET A 58 -1.27 11.35 -6.11
N GLY A 59 -0.83 12.59 -5.93
CA GLY A 59 0.54 12.91 -5.54
C GLY A 59 1.54 12.67 -6.67
N ARG A 60 2.76 13.12 -6.46
CA ARG A 60 3.86 12.80 -7.39
C ARG A 60 4.08 11.30 -7.34
N ARG A 61 4.04 10.66 -8.49
CA ARG A 61 4.43 9.25 -8.60
C ARG A 61 5.92 9.14 -8.26
N LEU A 62 6.31 8.04 -7.64
CA LEU A 62 7.72 7.69 -7.42
C LEU A 62 8.54 7.75 -8.73
N ASP A 63 7.88 7.48 -9.87
CA ASP A 63 8.48 7.57 -11.21
C ASP A 63 9.04 8.97 -11.55
N ARG A 64 8.78 9.98 -10.73
CA ARG A 64 9.27 11.36 -10.92
C ARG A 64 10.30 11.77 -9.87
N ASP A 65 10.60 10.89 -8.93
CA ASP A 65 11.73 11.07 -8.03
C ASP A 65 12.94 10.39 -8.68
N PRO A 66 13.90 11.19 -9.23
CA PRO A 66 15.08 10.63 -9.90
C PRO A 66 15.91 9.76 -8.94
N GLU A 67 15.98 10.12 -7.65
CA GLU A 67 16.74 9.38 -6.64
C GLU A 67 16.06 8.03 -6.34
N ALA A 68 14.74 8.02 -6.14
CA ALA A 68 13.99 6.78 -5.95
C ALA A 68 14.07 5.88 -7.17
N SER A 69 13.96 6.44 -8.38
CA SER A 69 14.08 5.68 -9.62
C SER A 69 15.50 5.13 -9.81
N ALA A 70 16.53 5.91 -9.51
CA ALA A 70 17.92 5.47 -9.56
C ALA A 70 18.19 4.35 -8.55
N LEU A 71 17.65 4.47 -7.32
CA LEU A 71 17.77 3.44 -6.29
C LEU A 71 17.09 2.14 -6.74
N VAL A 72 15.87 2.22 -7.25
CA VAL A 72 15.13 1.05 -7.79
C VAL A 72 15.92 0.41 -8.92
N ASN A 73 16.43 1.19 -9.88
CA ASN A 73 17.23 0.67 -10.99
C ASN A 73 18.55 0.03 -10.50
N THR A 74 19.20 0.61 -9.48
CA THR A 74 20.39 0.03 -8.88
C THR A 74 20.09 -1.31 -8.18
N ILE A 75 18.98 -1.38 -7.44
CA ILE A 75 18.53 -2.61 -6.80
C ILE A 75 18.20 -3.67 -7.88
N LEU A 76 17.48 -3.30 -8.94
CA LEU A 76 17.17 -4.20 -10.03
C LEU A 76 18.41 -4.68 -10.78
N ALA A 77 19.36 -3.80 -11.05
CA ALA A 77 20.63 -4.15 -11.68
C ALA A 77 21.50 -5.06 -10.79
N GLY A 78 21.49 -4.81 -9.47
CA GLY A 78 22.19 -5.67 -8.49
C GLY A 78 21.45 -6.97 -8.18
N SER A 79 20.14 -7.01 -8.44
CA SER A 79 19.29 -8.20 -8.32
C SER A 79 19.14 -8.93 -9.66
N ALA A 80 19.88 -8.51 -10.68
CA ALA A 80 19.96 -9.25 -11.92
C ALA A 80 20.54 -10.64 -11.64
N THR A 81 19.70 -11.51 -11.06
CA THR A 81 19.84 -12.93 -11.35
C THR A 81 19.93 -13.02 -12.87
N PRO A 82 20.86 -13.78 -13.42
CA PRO A 82 20.87 -14.06 -14.86
C PRO A 82 19.42 -14.31 -15.27
N GLU A 83 19.00 -13.76 -16.41
CA GLU A 83 17.69 -14.18 -16.96
C GLU A 83 17.57 -15.66 -16.73
N PRO A 84 16.46 -16.16 -16.13
CA PRO A 84 16.29 -17.59 -15.96
C PRO A 84 16.55 -18.14 -17.36
N THR A 85 17.72 -18.75 -17.56
CA THR A 85 17.96 -19.46 -18.82
C THR A 85 16.82 -20.44 -18.89
N ALA A 86 16.28 -20.67 -20.08
CA ALA A 86 15.15 -21.58 -20.29
C ALA A 86 15.39 -23.00 -19.67
N HIS A 87 16.57 -23.23 -19.13
CA HIS A 87 16.97 -24.44 -18.39
C HIS A 87 16.65 -24.43 -16.89
N ASP A 88 16.43 -23.24 -16.29
CA ASP A 88 16.14 -23.10 -14.83
C ASP A 88 14.66 -22.81 -14.56
N ALA A 89 13.85 -22.53 -15.59
CA ALA A 89 12.42 -22.44 -15.44
C ALA A 89 11.86 -23.88 -15.37
N PRO A 90 11.09 -24.24 -14.32
CA PRO A 90 10.29 -25.46 -14.38
C PRO A 90 9.42 -25.37 -15.64
N ASP A 91 9.10 -26.53 -16.23
CA ASP A 91 8.30 -26.73 -17.43
C ASP A 91 7.10 -25.77 -17.50
N VAL A 92 7.39 -24.52 -17.90
CA VAL A 92 6.43 -23.43 -17.96
C VAL A 92 5.92 -23.42 -19.39
N ASP A 93 4.63 -23.60 -19.58
CA ASP A 93 4.02 -23.55 -20.90
C ASP A 93 4.26 -22.16 -21.58
N ASP A 94 4.11 -22.13 -22.89
CA ASP A 94 4.38 -20.94 -23.70
C ASP A 94 3.54 -19.73 -23.26
N ASP A 95 2.31 -19.95 -22.78
CA ASP A 95 1.40 -18.91 -22.31
C ASP A 95 1.91 -18.29 -20.99
N ALA A 96 2.35 -19.10 -20.05
CA ALA A 96 2.94 -18.63 -18.81
C ALA A 96 4.26 -17.88 -19.07
N ALA A 97 5.11 -18.38 -19.96
CA ALA A 97 6.33 -17.68 -20.38
C ALA A 97 6.03 -16.33 -21.04
N ALA A 98 5.00 -16.26 -21.89
CA ALA A 98 4.55 -15.01 -22.49
C ALA A 98 4.03 -14.00 -21.44
N LEU A 99 3.26 -14.48 -20.44
CA LEU A 99 2.77 -13.68 -19.34
C LEU A 99 3.91 -13.14 -18.47
N MET A 100 4.92 -13.96 -18.18
CA MET A 100 6.12 -13.54 -17.44
C MET A 100 6.87 -12.42 -18.17
N ARG A 101 7.10 -12.57 -19.48
CA ARG A 101 7.72 -11.54 -20.32
C ARG A 101 6.90 -10.24 -20.35
N LEU A 102 5.59 -10.35 -20.52
CA LEU A 102 4.69 -9.20 -20.50
C LEU A 102 4.73 -8.49 -19.14
N THR A 103 4.65 -9.23 -18.05
CA THR A 103 4.70 -8.67 -16.70
C THR A 103 6.04 -7.97 -16.45
N GLY A 104 7.15 -8.59 -16.84
CA GLY A 104 8.48 -7.98 -16.74
C GLY A 104 8.58 -6.66 -17.51
N SER A 105 8.06 -6.63 -18.75
CA SER A 105 8.08 -5.42 -19.61
C SER A 105 7.20 -4.29 -19.05
N LEU A 106 6.07 -4.62 -18.42
CA LEU A 106 5.13 -3.63 -17.85
C LEU A 106 5.57 -3.09 -16.49
N THR A 107 6.22 -3.90 -15.69
CA THR A 107 6.57 -3.57 -14.29
C THR A 107 8.03 -3.14 -14.14
N GLY A 108 8.90 -3.54 -15.06
CA GLY A 108 10.36 -3.43 -14.92
C GLY A 108 10.96 -4.47 -13.97
N PHE A 109 10.15 -5.40 -13.43
CA PHE A 109 10.61 -6.46 -12.53
C PHE A 109 10.63 -7.79 -13.28
N PRO A 110 11.78 -8.44 -13.42
CA PRO A 110 11.85 -9.76 -14.02
C PRO A 110 11.14 -10.81 -13.14
N ALA A 111 10.70 -11.89 -13.75
CA ALA A 111 10.26 -13.05 -12.99
C ALA A 111 11.45 -13.61 -12.19
N SER A 112 11.19 -14.02 -10.95
CA SER A 112 12.18 -14.66 -10.09
C SER A 112 11.67 -16.01 -9.64
N SER A 113 12.57 -16.97 -9.44
CA SER A 113 12.23 -18.23 -8.81
C SER A 113 12.00 -18.02 -7.31
N GLY A 114 11.08 -18.80 -6.75
CA GLY A 114 10.81 -18.81 -5.32
C GLY A 114 10.02 -20.06 -4.96
N ARG A 115 10.12 -20.48 -3.71
CA ARG A 115 9.39 -21.63 -3.19
C ARG A 115 8.33 -21.20 -2.21
N VAL A 116 7.10 -21.66 -2.42
CA VAL A 116 6.06 -21.59 -1.40
C VAL A 116 6.42 -22.58 -0.28
N VAL A 117 6.60 -22.04 0.93
CA VAL A 117 6.95 -22.84 2.12
C VAL A 117 5.68 -23.37 2.78
N ALA A 118 4.72 -22.47 3.05
CA ALA A 118 3.47 -22.82 3.70
C ALA A 118 2.35 -21.83 3.36
N LEU A 119 1.13 -22.32 3.54
CA LEU A 119 -0.09 -21.53 3.56
C LEU A 119 -0.55 -21.38 5.02
N HIS A 120 -0.85 -20.17 5.43
CA HIS A 120 -1.20 -19.81 6.79
C HIS A 120 -2.63 -19.27 6.84
N ASN A 121 -3.49 -19.90 7.60
CA ASN A 121 -4.90 -19.52 7.79
C ASN A 121 -5.31 -19.37 9.26
N ASP A 122 -4.44 -19.74 10.20
CA ASP A 122 -4.61 -19.44 11.62
C ASP A 122 -3.87 -18.15 11.96
N THR A 123 -4.60 -17.12 12.39
CA THR A 123 -4.04 -15.79 12.65
C THR A 123 -2.98 -15.81 13.75
N ALA A 124 -3.24 -16.50 14.87
CA ALA A 124 -2.32 -16.54 16.00
C ALA A 124 -1.03 -17.29 15.64
N GLU A 125 -1.17 -18.43 14.95
CA GLU A 125 -0.03 -19.20 14.48
C GLU A 125 0.77 -18.45 13.42
N THR A 126 0.10 -17.76 12.50
CA THR A 126 0.75 -16.93 11.48
C THR A 126 1.65 -15.86 12.11
N PHE A 127 1.17 -15.15 13.13
CA PHE A 127 1.98 -14.14 13.80
C PHE A 127 3.12 -14.73 14.62
N ARG A 128 2.93 -15.91 15.23
CA ARG A 128 4.03 -16.63 15.89
C ARG A 128 5.12 -17.06 14.90
N GLN A 129 4.74 -17.53 13.73
CA GLN A 129 5.71 -17.92 12.69
C GLN A 129 6.42 -16.70 12.09
N MET A 130 5.72 -15.59 11.85
CA MET A 130 6.34 -14.33 11.48
C MET A 130 7.35 -13.87 12.54
N ALA A 131 6.98 -13.96 13.82
CA ALA A 131 7.86 -13.62 14.93
C ALA A 131 9.11 -14.51 14.96
N ALA A 132 8.95 -15.81 14.76
CA ALA A 132 10.08 -16.74 14.68
C ALA A 132 11.02 -16.44 13.50
N SER A 133 10.49 -16.03 12.35
CA SER A 133 11.29 -15.56 11.21
C SER A 133 12.05 -14.28 11.54
N ILE A 134 11.39 -13.30 12.19
CA ILE A 134 12.01 -12.06 12.64
C ILE A 134 13.12 -12.33 13.67
N ASP A 135 12.92 -13.30 14.56
CA ASP A 135 13.94 -13.68 15.55
C ASP A 135 15.20 -14.30 14.91
N ARG A 136 15.08 -14.90 13.72
CA ARG A 136 16.22 -15.40 12.93
C ARG A 136 16.89 -14.31 12.10
N ALA A 137 16.31 -13.12 11.98
CA ALA A 137 16.86 -12.02 11.19
C ALA A 137 18.26 -11.63 11.65
N THR A 138 19.16 -11.41 10.69
CA THR A 138 20.56 -11.01 10.90
C THR A 138 20.88 -9.65 10.27
N HIS A 139 20.14 -9.21 9.26
CA HIS A 139 20.41 -7.99 8.53
C HIS A 139 19.26 -6.99 8.59
N HIS A 140 18.10 -7.36 8.08
CA HIS A 140 16.98 -6.44 8.04
C HIS A 140 15.61 -7.12 8.07
N VAL A 141 14.63 -6.40 8.62
CA VAL A 141 13.21 -6.74 8.58
C VAL A 141 12.46 -5.57 7.95
N ASN A 142 11.76 -5.82 6.85
CA ASN A 142 10.91 -4.84 6.18
C ASN A 142 9.45 -5.29 6.25
N ALA A 143 8.59 -4.47 6.84
CA ALA A 143 7.18 -4.76 7.02
C ALA A 143 6.31 -3.65 6.43
N LEU A 144 5.24 -4.02 5.73
CA LEU A 144 4.29 -3.11 5.10
C LEU A 144 2.88 -3.62 5.34
N TYR A 145 2.06 -2.83 6.05
CA TYR A 145 0.71 -3.21 6.42
C TYR A 145 -0.29 -2.07 6.25
N PHE A 146 -1.56 -2.42 5.98
CA PHE A 146 -2.63 -1.44 5.92
C PHE A 146 -3.10 -1.06 7.32
N GLN A 147 -3.49 -2.03 8.14
CA GLN A 147 -3.93 -1.84 9.53
C GLN A 147 -2.98 -2.57 10.47
N THR A 148 -2.80 -1.97 11.64
CA THR A 148 -1.93 -2.53 12.66
C THR A 148 -2.28 -2.00 14.04
N SER A 149 -2.31 -2.89 15.03
CA SER A 149 -2.53 -2.62 16.45
C SER A 149 -1.53 -3.40 17.28
N TRP A 150 -1.49 -3.11 18.56
CA TRP A 150 -0.82 -3.97 19.54
C TRP A 150 -1.88 -4.60 20.42
N ASP A 151 -2.14 -5.85 20.20
CA ASP A 151 -3.09 -6.69 20.90
C ASP A 151 -2.45 -8.04 21.26
N GLU A 152 -3.20 -8.95 21.87
CA GLU A 152 -2.68 -10.27 22.26
C GLU A 152 -2.20 -11.13 21.08
N TYR A 153 -2.82 -10.99 19.90
CA TYR A 153 -2.43 -11.74 18.70
C TYR A 153 -1.15 -11.19 18.08
N THR A 154 -1.01 -9.86 18.06
CA THR A 154 0.10 -9.19 17.38
C THR A 154 1.31 -8.94 18.28
N ALA A 155 1.15 -9.06 19.62
CA ALA A 155 2.23 -8.87 20.57
C ALA A 155 3.49 -9.69 20.22
N PRO A 156 3.42 -10.99 19.87
CA PRO A 156 4.61 -11.77 19.52
C PRO A 156 5.40 -11.17 18.35
N PHE A 157 4.69 -10.63 17.35
CA PHE A 157 5.30 -9.98 16.18
C PHE A 157 6.08 -8.72 16.59
N TYR A 158 5.48 -7.83 17.37
CA TYR A 158 6.15 -6.59 17.80
C TYR A 158 7.30 -6.83 18.76
N GLU A 159 7.14 -7.75 19.70
CA GLU A 159 8.22 -8.17 20.59
C GLU A 159 9.41 -8.75 19.82
N ALA A 160 9.15 -9.51 18.75
CA ALA A 160 10.22 -9.99 17.87
C ALA A 160 10.92 -8.82 17.13
N LEU A 161 10.19 -7.78 16.70
CA LEU A 161 10.79 -6.56 16.15
C LEU A 161 11.67 -5.84 17.16
N GLU A 162 11.24 -5.73 18.44
CA GLU A 162 12.05 -5.18 19.53
C GLU A 162 13.34 -5.99 19.72
N ARG A 163 13.23 -7.31 19.80
CA ARG A 163 14.40 -8.21 19.92
C ARG A 163 15.34 -8.09 18.71
N ALA A 164 14.79 -8.04 17.50
CA ALA A 164 15.58 -7.84 16.29
C ALA A 164 16.35 -6.52 16.33
N LYS A 165 15.65 -5.43 16.71
CA LYS A 165 16.28 -4.11 16.88
C LYS A 165 17.40 -4.13 17.93
N ALA A 166 17.18 -4.80 19.06
CA ALA A 166 18.20 -4.94 20.13
C ALA A 166 19.44 -5.71 19.66
N ARG A 167 19.30 -6.64 18.70
CA ARG A 167 20.41 -7.36 18.05
C ARG A 167 21.13 -6.53 16.98
N GLY A 168 20.70 -5.29 16.69
CA GLY A 168 21.27 -4.44 15.66
C GLY A 168 20.69 -4.64 14.26
N VAL A 169 19.64 -5.46 14.11
CA VAL A 169 18.93 -5.66 12.85
C VAL A 169 18.21 -4.37 12.44
N THR A 170 18.30 -4.01 11.17
CA THR A 170 17.58 -2.84 10.64
C THR A 170 16.11 -3.14 10.47
N VAL A 171 15.24 -2.60 11.32
CA VAL A 171 13.79 -2.81 11.28
C VAL A 171 13.09 -1.62 10.64
N ARG A 172 12.32 -1.85 9.58
CA ARG A 172 11.51 -0.85 8.89
C ARG A 172 10.04 -1.27 8.83
N LEU A 173 9.15 -0.38 9.25
CA LEU A 173 7.71 -0.60 9.23
C LEU A 173 7.01 0.54 8.48
N LEU A 174 6.25 0.20 7.44
CA LEU A 174 5.38 1.13 6.73
C LEU A 174 3.93 0.79 7.02
N VAL A 175 3.14 1.78 7.44
CA VAL A 175 1.72 1.61 7.75
C VAL A 175 0.90 2.64 6.99
N ASP A 176 -0.25 2.23 6.44
CA ASP A 176 -1.16 3.18 5.79
C ASP A 176 -1.74 4.16 6.82
N HIS A 177 -1.73 5.45 6.50
CA HIS A 177 -2.20 6.50 7.40
C HIS A 177 -3.68 6.36 7.78
N HIS A 178 -4.52 5.94 6.83
CA HIS A 178 -5.95 5.75 7.08
C HIS A 178 -6.18 4.48 7.92
N GLY A 179 -5.60 3.36 7.49
CA GLY A 179 -5.72 2.09 8.19
C GLY A 179 -5.27 2.17 9.65
N LEU A 180 -4.15 2.85 9.93
CA LEU A 180 -3.68 3.07 11.30
C LEU A 180 -4.69 3.87 12.15
N ARG A 181 -5.39 4.85 11.57
CA ARG A 181 -6.33 5.71 12.32
C ARG A 181 -7.67 5.04 12.61
N THR A 182 -8.06 4.02 11.87
CA THR A 182 -9.31 3.28 12.09
C THR A 182 -9.25 2.38 13.32
N ILE A 183 -8.05 2.06 13.80
CA ILE A 183 -7.86 1.18 14.95
C ILE A 183 -7.97 1.95 16.28
N PRO A 184 -8.76 1.47 17.22
CA PRO A 184 -8.79 2.02 18.58
C PRO A 184 -7.40 2.01 19.23
N GLY A 185 -7.08 3.04 20.02
CA GLY A 185 -5.78 3.11 20.70
C GLY A 185 -4.57 3.48 19.81
N HIS A 186 -4.77 3.81 18.54
CA HIS A 186 -3.69 4.12 17.61
C HIS A 186 -2.69 5.19 18.10
N LYS A 187 -3.09 6.09 18.99
CA LYS A 187 -2.19 7.11 19.56
C LYS A 187 -1.18 6.50 20.53
N ALA A 188 -1.63 5.59 21.39
CA ALA A 188 -0.77 4.85 22.31
C ALA A 188 0.16 3.90 21.56
N PHE A 189 -0.37 3.17 20.59
CA PHE A 189 0.40 2.31 19.71
C PHE A 189 1.54 3.06 18.98
N ARG A 190 1.25 4.25 18.45
CA ARG A 190 2.29 5.07 17.80
C ARG A 190 3.42 5.46 18.75
N ARG A 191 3.10 5.87 20.00
CA ARG A 191 4.13 6.17 20.99
C ARG A 191 5.01 4.95 21.25
N ARG A 192 4.39 3.77 21.37
CA ARG A 192 5.13 2.53 21.56
C ARG A 192 6.08 2.23 20.38
N LEU A 193 5.65 2.46 19.14
CA LEU A 193 6.53 2.34 17.97
C LEU A 193 7.71 3.34 18.02
N ASP A 194 7.45 4.57 18.49
CA ASP A 194 8.50 5.58 18.69
C ASP A 194 9.49 5.11 19.78
N ASP A 195 9.00 4.57 20.89
CA ASP A 195 9.80 4.05 22.02
C ASP A 195 10.65 2.84 21.61
N MET A 196 10.19 1.98 20.72
CA MET A 196 10.96 0.85 20.17
C MET A 196 12.19 1.28 19.36
N GLY A 197 12.26 2.54 18.89
CA GLY A 197 13.34 3.06 18.08
C GLY A 197 13.53 2.39 16.71
N ILE A 198 12.46 1.75 16.18
CA ILE A 198 12.45 1.22 14.81
C ILE A 198 12.17 2.33 13.80
N LEU A 199 12.56 2.10 12.55
CA LEU A 199 12.27 3.04 11.46
C LEU A 199 10.84 2.79 10.97
N TRP A 200 9.89 3.61 11.41
CA TRP A 200 8.51 3.48 10.95
C TRP A 200 7.97 4.77 10.31
N HIS A 201 7.11 4.62 9.29
CA HIS A 201 6.50 5.74 8.59
C HIS A 201 5.05 5.47 8.19
N LYS A 202 4.28 6.55 8.12
CA LYS A 202 2.91 6.53 7.59
C LYS A 202 2.93 6.76 6.10
N MET A 203 2.41 5.80 5.35
CA MET A 203 2.20 5.96 3.92
C MET A 203 0.93 6.75 3.63
N LEU A 204 0.90 7.39 2.47
CA LEU A 204 -0.27 8.07 1.90
C LEU A 204 -0.93 9.04 2.89
N LEU A 205 -0.11 9.86 3.54
CA LEU A 205 -0.56 10.83 4.53
C LEU A 205 -1.57 11.80 3.90
N PHE A 206 -2.78 11.88 4.50
CA PHE A 206 -3.79 12.86 4.16
C PHE A 206 -3.86 13.90 5.28
N ALA A 207 -3.28 15.07 5.04
CA ALA A 207 -3.28 16.22 5.95
C ALA A 207 -3.28 17.51 5.12
N PRO A 208 -4.43 17.90 4.52
CA PRO A 208 -4.52 18.98 3.54
C PRO A 208 -4.05 20.31 4.12
N LEU A 209 -4.33 20.61 5.39
CA LEU A 209 -3.86 21.82 6.07
C LEU A 209 -2.32 21.89 6.25
N ARG A 210 -1.62 20.78 6.03
CA ARG A 210 -0.16 20.68 6.07
C ARG A 210 0.46 20.43 4.68
N GLY A 211 -0.32 20.68 3.62
CA GLY A 211 0.14 20.48 2.24
C GLY A 211 0.17 19.02 1.75
N HIS A 212 -0.24 18.07 2.58
CA HIS A 212 -0.28 16.65 2.19
C HIS A 212 -1.67 16.28 1.65
N ILE A 213 -1.89 16.56 0.37
CA ILE A 213 -3.13 16.24 -0.33
C ILE A 213 -2.92 14.92 -1.09
N ARG A 214 -3.38 13.83 -0.52
CA ARG A 214 -3.44 12.51 -1.17
C ARG A 214 -4.91 12.10 -1.28
N ARG A 215 -5.25 11.41 -2.34
CA ARG A 215 -6.62 10.88 -2.49
C ARG A 215 -6.98 9.98 -1.30
N PRO A 216 -8.06 10.27 -0.57
CA PRO A 216 -8.40 9.53 0.63
C PRO A 216 -8.89 8.09 0.32
N ASP A 217 -9.36 7.84 -0.91
CA ASP A 217 -9.84 6.55 -1.40
C ASP A 217 -8.72 5.64 -1.95
N LEU A 218 -7.55 6.20 -2.26
CA LEU A 218 -6.41 5.40 -2.72
C LEU A 218 -5.54 5.02 -1.51
N ARG A 219 -5.64 3.75 -1.12
CA ARG A 219 -4.92 3.18 0.02
C ARG A 219 -4.04 2.01 -0.42
N ASN A 220 -2.99 1.78 0.34
CA ASN A 220 -2.14 0.62 0.13
C ASN A 220 -2.64 -0.54 1.01
N HIS A 221 -3.34 -1.48 0.41
CA HIS A 221 -3.89 -2.65 1.09
C HIS A 221 -2.95 -3.86 1.10
N ARG A 222 -1.71 -3.72 0.67
CA ARG A 222 -0.71 -4.79 0.71
C ARG A 222 -0.33 -5.10 2.16
N LYS A 223 -0.10 -6.39 2.44
CA LYS A 223 0.43 -6.91 3.68
C LYS A 223 1.63 -7.75 3.32
N ILE A 224 2.80 -7.28 3.67
CA ILE A 224 4.07 -7.88 3.26
C ILE A 224 5.04 -7.79 4.43
N LEU A 225 5.65 -8.91 4.77
CA LEU A 225 6.83 -8.98 5.63
C LEU A 225 7.95 -9.61 4.82
N VAL A 226 9.14 -9.02 4.85
CA VAL A 226 10.36 -9.58 4.25
C VAL A 226 11.46 -9.58 5.30
N VAL A 227 12.09 -10.73 5.48
CA VAL A 227 13.19 -10.95 6.43
C VAL A 227 14.44 -11.31 5.64
N ASP A 228 15.47 -10.49 5.80
CA ASP A 228 16.81 -10.63 5.18
C ASP A 228 16.80 -10.81 3.65
N GLY A 229 15.70 -10.46 2.97
CA GLY A 229 15.52 -10.70 1.54
C GLY A 229 15.40 -12.18 1.15
N ARG A 230 15.19 -13.07 2.12
CA ARG A 230 15.16 -14.53 1.93
C ARG A 230 13.82 -15.16 2.27
N GLU A 231 13.16 -14.66 3.30
CA GLU A 231 11.84 -15.13 3.71
C GLU A 231 10.83 -13.99 3.49
N ALA A 232 9.68 -14.29 2.92
CA ALA A 232 8.61 -13.32 2.75
C ALA A 232 7.26 -13.92 3.18
N TYR A 233 6.41 -13.09 3.78
CA TYR A 233 5.00 -13.38 4.05
C TYR A 233 4.15 -12.39 3.28
N ILE A 234 3.23 -12.89 2.47
CA ILE A 234 2.32 -12.08 1.63
C ILE A 234 0.92 -12.66 1.75
N GLY A 235 -0.08 -11.81 1.96
CA GLY A 235 -1.45 -12.28 2.07
C GLY A 235 -2.45 -11.22 2.46
N SER A 236 -3.53 -11.65 3.11
CA SER A 236 -4.61 -10.78 3.55
C SER A 236 -4.52 -10.37 5.03
N HIS A 237 -3.76 -11.08 5.87
CA HIS A 237 -3.60 -10.74 7.29
C HIS A 237 -3.09 -9.32 7.51
N ASN A 238 -3.90 -8.47 8.12
CA ASN A 238 -3.41 -7.26 8.77
C ASN A 238 -2.76 -7.61 10.11
N LEU A 239 -1.98 -6.71 10.70
CA LEU A 239 -1.44 -6.90 12.06
C LEU A 239 -2.46 -6.42 13.10
N VAL A 240 -3.57 -7.14 13.21
CA VAL A 240 -4.68 -6.89 14.13
C VAL A 240 -5.31 -8.21 14.56
N ALA A 241 -6.01 -8.20 15.69
CA ALA A 241 -6.82 -9.35 16.12
C ALA A 241 -7.91 -9.68 15.08
N PRO A 242 -8.34 -10.93 14.92
CA PRO A 242 -9.31 -11.32 13.90
C PRO A 242 -10.71 -10.70 14.09
N ASP A 243 -11.02 -10.21 15.29
CA ASP A 243 -12.29 -9.57 15.65
C ASP A 243 -12.20 -8.02 15.76
N TYR A 244 -11.17 -7.42 15.17
CA TYR A 244 -10.78 -6.00 15.37
C TYR A 244 -11.77 -4.95 14.90
N ASP A 245 -12.81 -5.30 14.19
CA ASP A 245 -13.70 -4.37 13.49
C ASP A 245 -14.63 -3.55 14.43
N THR A 246 -15.65 -2.96 13.84
CA THR A 246 -16.59 -2.07 14.53
C THR A 246 -17.30 -2.79 15.70
N PRO A 247 -17.79 -2.04 16.71
CA PRO A 247 -18.54 -2.65 17.82
C PRO A 247 -19.76 -3.49 17.38
N SER A 248 -20.33 -3.21 16.21
CA SER A 248 -21.43 -4.01 15.64
C SER A 248 -20.96 -5.37 15.14
N PHE A 249 -19.79 -5.46 14.53
CA PHE A 249 -19.16 -6.71 14.09
C PHE A 249 -18.78 -7.57 15.31
N GLN A 250 -18.14 -6.97 16.30
CA GLN A 250 -17.78 -7.65 17.55
C GLN A 250 -19.01 -8.22 18.26
N LYS A 251 -20.11 -7.43 18.35
CA LYS A 251 -21.38 -7.90 18.93
C LYS A 251 -22.02 -9.03 18.14
N ALA A 252 -21.81 -9.08 16.84
CA ALA A 252 -22.31 -10.14 15.95
C ALA A 252 -21.44 -11.40 15.99
N GLY A 253 -20.28 -11.37 16.69
CA GLY A 253 -19.32 -12.48 16.74
C GLY A 253 -18.66 -12.76 15.38
N ILE A 254 -18.57 -11.74 14.51
CA ILE A 254 -17.94 -11.88 13.19
C ILE A 254 -16.44 -11.76 13.35
N THR A 255 -15.70 -12.70 12.77
CA THR A 255 -14.25 -12.72 12.69
C THR A 255 -13.80 -12.76 11.24
N TYR A 256 -12.57 -12.30 10.98
CA TYR A 256 -11.96 -12.38 9.65
C TYR A 256 -11.15 -13.67 9.53
N ASP A 257 -11.41 -14.39 8.45
CA ASP A 257 -10.57 -15.52 8.01
C ASP A 257 -9.58 -15.02 6.97
N ASP A 258 -8.39 -14.74 7.42
CA ASP A 258 -7.31 -14.27 6.58
C ASP A 258 -6.39 -15.42 6.15
N THR A 259 -5.73 -15.24 5.00
CA THR A 259 -4.78 -16.21 4.48
C THR A 259 -3.50 -15.51 4.04
N SER A 260 -2.36 -16.09 4.39
CA SER A 260 -1.04 -15.64 3.95
C SER A 260 -0.21 -16.81 3.45
N VAL A 261 0.76 -16.50 2.61
CA VAL A 261 1.73 -17.47 2.07
C VAL A 261 3.11 -17.07 2.55
N SER A 262 3.90 -18.01 3.03
CA SER A 262 5.33 -17.82 3.24
C SER A 262 6.14 -18.33 2.06
N LEU A 263 7.15 -17.57 1.66
CA LEU A 263 8.01 -17.77 0.50
C LEU A 263 9.47 -17.72 0.91
N THR A 264 10.31 -18.51 0.21
CA THR A 264 11.78 -18.42 0.30
C THR A 264 12.40 -18.40 -1.07
#